data_554f6118d7125d533c1e93c0c653645f
#
_entry.id   554f6118d7125d533c1e93c0c653645f
#
_cell.length_a   1.000
_cell.length_b   1.000
_cell.length_c   1.000
_cell.angle_alpha   90.00
_cell.angle_beta   90.00
_cell.angle_gamma   90.00
#
_symmetry.space_group_name_H-M   'P 1'
#
loop_
_entity.id
_entity.type
_entity.pdbx_description
1 polymer ?
#
loop_
_entity_poly.entity_id
_entity_poly.type
_entity_poly.pdbx_seq_one_letter_code
_entity_poly.pdbx_strand_id
1 'polypeptide(L)'
;MGRRPPADLGDEQEHAMDEVLRALAEPRRRAILRLVAHSELAAGEIAGYFEVTRTAVSQHLTVLKNAGLLTERKVATRRLYRARPEGLAGLRQFLDQMWASSLEVARDLVEADRAASPAGRVSTVITDGRASAVTTHDRTSAAAG
;
A
#
# COMPACT_ATOMS: atom_id res chain seq x y z
N MET A 1 -21.01 -39.97 1.79
CA MET A 1 -20.72 -39.18 3.00
C MET A 1 -19.67 -38.16 2.66
N GLY A 2 -20.13 -36.98 2.31
CA GLY A 2 -19.28 -35.94 1.86
C GLY A 2 -18.49 -35.32 3.00
N ARG A 3 -17.18 -35.47 2.97
CA ARG A 3 -16.32 -34.55 3.73
C ARG A 3 -16.53 -33.16 3.12
N ARG A 4 -17.07 -32.27 3.92
CA ARG A 4 -17.01 -30.84 3.58
C ARG A 4 -15.56 -30.51 3.25
N PRO A 5 -15.25 -29.90 2.11
CA PRO A 5 -13.91 -29.35 1.93
C PRO A 5 -13.66 -28.38 3.08
N PRO A 6 -12.43 -28.20 3.51
CA PRO A 6 -12.11 -27.19 4.51
C PRO A 6 -12.42 -25.81 3.93
N ALA A 7 -13.68 -25.41 4.02
CA ALA A 7 -14.12 -24.05 3.78
C ALA A 7 -13.51 -23.07 4.80
N ASP A 8 -12.99 -23.64 5.87
CA ASP A 8 -12.48 -22.92 7.03
C ASP A 8 -11.26 -22.04 6.73
N LEU A 9 -10.34 -22.50 5.90
CA LEU A 9 -9.11 -21.74 5.66
C LEU A 9 -9.33 -20.49 4.82
N GLY A 10 -10.25 -20.53 3.89
CA GLY A 10 -10.62 -19.37 3.08
C GLY A 10 -11.34 -18.32 3.91
N ASP A 11 -12.31 -18.76 4.69
CA ASP A 11 -13.11 -17.90 5.56
C ASP A 11 -12.26 -17.24 6.65
N GLU A 12 -11.31 -17.98 7.23
CA GLU A 12 -10.39 -17.44 8.23
C GLU A 12 -9.46 -16.39 7.64
N GLN A 13 -8.96 -16.60 6.44
CA GLN A 13 -8.10 -15.64 5.76
C GLN A 13 -8.85 -14.39 5.37
N GLU A 14 -10.07 -14.52 4.87
CA GLU A 14 -10.93 -13.37 4.57
C GLU A 14 -11.27 -12.59 5.84
N HIS A 15 -11.61 -13.28 6.91
CA HIS A 15 -11.90 -12.65 8.20
C HIS A 15 -10.67 -11.91 8.76
N ALA A 16 -9.50 -12.52 8.68
CA ALA A 16 -8.23 -11.89 9.10
C ALA A 16 -7.94 -10.65 8.26
N MET A 17 -8.19 -10.69 6.97
CA MET A 17 -8.02 -9.53 6.08
C MET A 17 -9.03 -8.41 6.43
N ASP A 18 -10.26 -8.75 6.72
CA ASP A 18 -11.28 -7.78 7.15
C ASP A 18 -10.86 -7.07 8.43
N GLU A 19 -10.30 -7.77 9.39
CA GLU A 19 -9.78 -7.17 10.62
C GLU A 19 -8.64 -6.20 10.33
N VAL A 20 -7.72 -6.57 9.45
CA VAL A 20 -6.63 -5.70 9.00
C VAL A 20 -7.18 -4.43 8.34
N LEU A 21 -8.12 -4.57 7.44
CA LEU A 21 -8.73 -3.44 6.74
C LEU A 21 -9.46 -2.50 7.71
N ARG A 22 -10.20 -3.03 8.66
CA ARG A 22 -10.87 -2.24 9.70
C ARG A 22 -9.87 -1.50 10.58
N ALA A 23 -8.79 -2.17 10.96
CA ALA A 23 -7.73 -1.54 11.75
C ALA A 23 -7.08 -0.39 10.99
N LEU A 24 -6.83 -0.55 9.70
CA LEU A 24 -6.22 0.46 8.84
C LEU A 24 -7.18 1.56 8.39
N ALA A 25 -8.48 1.39 8.56
CA ALA A 25 -9.47 2.39 8.19
C ALA A 25 -9.37 3.67 9.03
N GLU A 26 -8.86 3.57 10.25
CA GLU A 26 -8.71 4.70 11.17
C GLU A 26 -7.37 5.42 10.94
N PRO A 27 -7.37 6.73 10.63
CA PRO A 27 -6.12 7.46 10.35
C PRO A 27 -5.12 7.43 11.50
N ARG A 28 -5.59 7.51 12.72
CA ARG A 28 -4.71 7.49 13.90
C ARG A 28 -4.00 6.15 14.06
N ARG A 29 -4.67 5.06 13.79
CA ARG A 29 -4.03 3.74 13.81
C ARG A 29 -2.94 3.61 12.75
N ARG A 30 -3.17 4.16 11.56
CA ARG A 30 -2.13 4.21 10.52
C ARG A 30 -0.92 5.04 10.96
N ALA A 31 -1.16 6.16 11.62
CA ALA A 31 -0.09 7.01 12.17
C ALA A 31 0.71 6.28 13.25
N ILE A 32 0.04 5.57 14.14
CA ILE A 32 0.69 4.74 15.17
C ILE A 32 1.57 3.68 14.51
N LEU A 33 1.06 2.96 13.52
CA LEU A 33 1.85 1.94 12.80
C LEU A 33 3.10 2.51 12.16
N ARG A 34 3.02 3.67 11.54
CA ARG A 34 4.19 4.33 10.96
C ARG A 34 5.23 4.66 12.03
N LEU A 35 4.79 5.13 13.17
CA LEU A 35 5.67 5.48 14.29
C LEU A 35 6.40 4.24 14.82
N VAL A 36 5.67 3.17 15.10
CA VAL A 36 6.25 1.94 15.66
C VAL A 36 6.89 1.00 14.61
N ALA A 37 6.83 1.37 13.35
CA ALA A 37 7.57 0.68 12.29
C ALA A 37 9.08 0.92 12.43
N HIS A 38 9.46 2.06 12.95
CA HIS A 38 10.86 2.47 13.07
C HIS A 38 11.39 2.41 14.50
N SER A 39 10.50 2.39 15.49
CA SER A 39 10.87 2.43 16.90
C SER A 39 9.94 1.57 17.73
N GLU A 40 10.49 0.86 18.67
CA GLU A 40 9.71 0.14 19.67
C GLU A 40 9.36 1.10 20.81
N LEU A 41 8.08 1.33 21.06
CA LEU A 41 7.60 2.35 21.97
C LEU A 41 6.56 1.82 22.95
N ALA A 42 6.52 2.40 24.14
CA ALA A 42 5.47 2.15 25.11
C ALA A 42 4.23 2.99 24.80
N ALA A 43 3.06 2.56 25.28
CA ALA A 43 1.80 3.26 25.06
C ALA A 43 1.83 4.73 25.51
N GLY A 44 2.48 5.02 26.63
CA GLY A 44 2.64 6.40 27.13
C GLY A 44 3.48 7.27 26.21
N GLU A 45 4.54 6.70 25.62
CA GLU A 45 5.40 7.40 24.65
C GLU A 45 4.61 7.69 23.37
N ILE A 46 3.85 6.71 22.89
CA ILE A 46 2.98 6.88 21.71
C ILE A 46 1.94 7.99 21.95
N ALA A 47 1.30 7.99 23.12
CA ALA A 47 0.33 9.01 23.48
C ALA A 47 0.92 10.43 23.44
N GLY A 48 2.18 10.58 23.80
CA GLY A 48 2.90 11.85 23.74
C GLY A 48 3.07 12.41 22.33
N TYR A 49 3.10 11.57 21.31
CA TYR A 49 3.18 12.02 19.92
C TYR A 49 1.86 12.53 19.35
N PHE A 50 0.73 12.16 19.92
CA PHE A 50 -0.58 12.39 19.32
C PHE A 50 -1.50 13.12 20.27
N GLU A 51 -1.29 14.02 20.97
CA GLU A 51 -2.24 14.80 21.83
C GLU A 51 -3.56 14.05 22.17
N VAL A 52 -3.44 12.78 22.54
CA VAL A 52 -4.57 11.91 22.89
C VAL A 52 -4.32 11.27 24.24
N THR A 53 -5.40 10.80 24.87
CA THR A 53 -5.29 10.11 26.13
C THR A 53 -4.59 8.76 25.97
N ARG A 54 -3.89 8.33 27.00
CA ARG A 54 -3.28 7.00 27.06
C ARG A 54 -4.32 5.90 26.85
N THR A 55 -5.53 6.09 27.38
CA THR A 55 -6.64 5.16 27.21
C THR A 55 -7.03 5.01 25.73
N ALA A 56 -7.13 6.11 25.00
CA ALA A 56 -7.44 6.08 23.57
C ALA A 56 -6.34 5.36 22.78
N VAL A 57 -5.07 5.63 23.08
CA VAL A 57 -3.95 4.92 22.48
C VAL A 57 -4.01 3.43 22.77
N SER A 58 -4.29 3.05 24.02
CA SER A 58 -4.41 1.64 24.41
C SER A 58 -5.49 0.91 23.62
N GLN A 59 -6.62 1.56 23.36
CA GLN A 59 -7.68 1.02 22.51
C GLN A 59 -7.22 0.81 21.08
N HIS A 60 -6.53 1.78 20.50
CA HIS A 60 -5.96 1.67 19.15
C HIS A 60 -4.92 0.54 19.06
N LEU A 61 -4.07 0.43 20.07
CA LEU A 61 -3.05 -0.64 20.14
C LEU A 61 -3.69 -2.02 20.25
N THR A 62 -4.78 -2.15 20.99
CA THR A 62 -5.53 -3.41 21.11
C THR A 62 -6.11 -3.82 19.76
N VAL A 63 -6.73 -2.91 19.03
CA VAL A 63 -7.27 -3.18 17.70
C VAL A 63 -6.17 -3.61 16.74
N LEU A 64 -5.06 -2.91 16.70
CA LEU A 64 -3.91 -3.22 15.85
C LEU A 64 -3.28 -4.56 16.21
N LYS A 65 -3.15 -4.85 17.48
CA LYS A 65 -2.61 -6.12 17.97
C LYS A 65 -3.53 -7.30 17.58
N ASN A 66 -4.83 -7.15 17.79
CA ASN A 66 -5.81 -8.19 17.44
C ASN A 66 -5.87 -8.45 15.93
N ALA A 67 -5.59 -7.44 15.12
CA ALA A 67 -5.47 -7.58 13.67
C ALA A 67 -4.12 -8.18 13.23
N GLY A 68 -3.22 -8.48 14.15
CA GLY A 68 -1.91 -9.04 13.85
C GLY A 68 -0.90 -8.05 13.27
N LEU A 69 -1.13 -6.75 13.44
CA LEU A 69 -0.28 -5.69 12.89
C LEU A 69 0.77 -5.18 13.87
N LEU A 70 0.65 -5.54 15.13
CA LEU A 70 1.60 -5.18 16.19
C LEU A 70 2.07 -6.41 16.95
N THR A 71 3.32 -6.37 17.37
CA THR A 71 3.84 -7.22 18.43
C THR A 71 3.97 -6.44 19.72
N GLU A 72 3.79 -7.12 20.83
CA GLU A 72 3.92 -6.58 22.16
C GLU A 72 5.02 -7.34 22.89
N ARG A 73 5.92 -6.63 23.51
CA ARG A 73 7.01 -7.21 24.30
C ARG A 73 7.03 -6.57 25.69
N LYS A 74 7.04 -7.38 26.72
CA LYS A 74 7.15 -6.89 28.09
C LYS A 74 8.61 -6.79 28.50
N VAL A 75 9.02 -5.61 28.93
CA VAL A 75 10.36 -5.35 29.49
C VAL A 75 10.17 -4.73 30.87
N ALA A 76 10.52 -5.46 31.91
CA ALA A 76 10.23 -5.11 33.30
C ALA A 76 8.72 -4.86 33.49
N THR A 77 8.32 -3.66 33.86
CA THR A 77 6.90 -3.27 34.03
C THR A 77 6.30 -2.60 32.80
N ARG A 78 7.10 -2.43 31.75
CA ARG A 78 6.67 -1.71 30.53
C ARG A 78 6.32 -2.70 29.44
N ARG A 79 5.30 -2.34 28.65
CA ARG A 79 4.94 -3.03 27.41
C ARG A 79 5.37 -2.17 26.25
N LEU A 80 6.18 -2.76 25.37
CA LEU A 80 6.68 -2.10 24.18
C LEU A 80 6.00 -2.66 22.95
N TYR A 81 5.64 -1.78 22.04
CA TYR A 81 4.92 -2.13 20.81
C TYR A 81 5.76 -1.84 19.59
N ARG A 82 5.73 -2.76 18.65
CA ARG A 82 6.42 -2.65 17.37
C ARG A 82 5.50 -3.13 16.25
N ALA A 83 5.60 -2.51 15.09
CA ALA A 83 4.88 -2.97 13.92
C ALA A 83 5.33 -4.37 13.50
N ARG A 84 4.37 -5.15 13.05
CA ARG A 84 4.57 -6.50 12.52
C ARG A 84 4.21 -6.51 11.04
N PRO A 85 5.20 -6.32 10.14
CA PRO A 85 4.93 -6.26 8.69
C PRO A 85 4.28 -7.52 8.13
N GLU A 86 4.55 -8.68 8.73
CA GLU A 86 3.98 -9.96 8.32
C GLU A 86 2.45 -9.99 8.42
N GLY A 87 1.88 -9.15 9.28
CA GLY A 87 0.42 -9.01 9.41
C GLY A 87 -0.24 -8.44 8.16
N LEU A 88 0.51 -7.80 7.27
CA LEU A 88 0.03 -7.26 6.00
C LEU A 88 0.14 -8.25 4.83
N ALA A 89 0.70 -9.43 5.05
CA ALA A 89 0.99 -10.37 3.96
C ALA A 89 -0.28 -10.77 3.18
N GLY A 90 -1.38 -11.05 3.87
CA GLY A 90 -2.65 -11.41 3.22
C GLY A 90 -3.22 -10.27 2.39
N LEU A 91 -3.19 -9.05 2.91
CA LEU A 91 -3.64 -7.87 2.18
C LEU A 91 -2.76 -7.61 0.96
N ARG A 92 -1.45 -7.71 1.12
CA ARG A 92 -0.52 -7.54 0.02
C ARG A 92 -0.78 -8.55 -1.10
N GLN A 93 -0.97 -9.81 -0.75
CA GLN A 93 -1.27 -10.86 -1.71
C GLN A 93 -2.58 -10.58 -2.45
N PHE A 94 -3.60 -10.14 -1.75
CA PHE A 94 -4.87 -9.74 -2.37
C PHE A 94 -4.69 -8.61 -3.38
N LEU A 95 -3.94 -7.56 -3.00
CA LEU A 95 -3.67 -6.43 -3.87
C LEU A 95 -2.84 -6.85 -5.10
N ASP A 96 -1.83 -7.68 -4.91
CA ASP A 96 -1.02 -8.20 -6.01
C ASP A 96 -1.86 -8.98 -7.02
N GLN A 97 -2.76 -9.84 -6.55
CA GLN A 97 -3.67 -10.61 -7.39
C GLN A 97 -4.65 -9.71 -8.15
N MET A 98 -5.21 -8.73 -7.46
CA MET A 98 -6.14 -7.77 -8.07
C MET A 98 -5.46 -6.95 -9.16
N TRP A 99 -4.25 -6.46 -8.92
CA TRP A 99 -3.48 -5.71 -9.90
C TRP A 99 -3.01 -6.57 -11.06
N ALA A 100 -2.60 -7.81 -10.82
CA ALA A 100 -2.22 -8.73 -11.88
C ALA A 100 -3.38 -8.94 -12.87
N SER A 101 -4.58 -9.20 -12.36
CA SER A 101 -5.79 -9.34 -13.19
C SER A 101 -6.10 -8.07 -13.98
N SER A 102 -5.97 -6.92 -13.34
CA SER A 102 -6.22 -5.63 -13.98
C SER A 102 -5.20 -5.33 -15.08
N LEU A 103 -3.94 -5.68 -14.85
CA LEU A 103 -2.87 -5.51 -15.84
C LEU A 103 -3.03 -6.46 -17.02
N GLU A 104 -3.49 -7.67 -16.81
CA GLU A 104 -3.80 -8.61 -17.90
C GLU A 104 -4.90 -8.06 -18.80
N VAL A 105 -5.99 -7.57 -18.23
CA VAL A 105 -7.08 -6.93 -18.99
C VAL A 105 -6.57 -5.72 -19.78
N ALA A 106 -5.79 -4.85 -19.15
CA ALA A 106 -5.21 -3.69 -19.81
C ALA A 106 -4.25 -4.08 -20.94
N ARG A 107 -3.45 -5.12 -20.73
CA ARG A 107 -2.55 -5.68 -21.74
C ARG A 107 -3.32 -6.22 -22.95
N ASP A 108 -4.37 -6.98 -22.71
CA ASP A 108 -5.22 -7.54 -23.77
C ASP A 108 -5.89 -6.44 -24.58
N LEU A 109 -6.36 -5.37 -23.94
CA LEU A 109 -6.93 -4.21 -24.60
C LEU A 109 -5.90 -3.47 -25.47
N VAL A 110 -4.68 -3.30 -24.98
CA VAL A 110 -3.59 -2.67 -25.73
C VAL A 110 -3.18 -3.52 -26.93
N GLU A 111 -3.07 -4.84 -26.76
CA GLU A 111 -2.76 -5.76 -27.86
C GLU A 111 -3.85 -5.78 -28.93
N ALA A 112 -5.13 -5.75 -28.53
CA ALA A 112 -6.24 -5.65 -29.45
C ALA A 112 -6.22 -4.35 -30.25
N ASP A 113 -5.91 -3.23 -29.62
CA ASP A 113 -5.77 -1.93 -30.25
C ASP A 113 -4.59 -1.88 -31.22
N ARG A 114 -3.47 -2.48 -30.87
CA ARG A 114 -2.31 -2.63 -31.77
C ARG A 114 -2.63 -3.47 -32.99
N ALA A 115 -3.38 -4.54 -32.84
CA ALA A 115 -3.81 -5.39 -33.94
C ALA A 115 -4.76 -4.65 -34.89
N ALA A 116 -5.55 -3.72 -34.38
CA ALA A 116 -6.50 -2.92 -35.13
C ALA A 116 -5.90 -1.66 -35.77
N SER A 117 -4.75 -1.19 -35.30
CA SER A 117 -4.15 0.08 -35.72
C SER A 117 -2.80 -0.12 -36.42
N PRO A 118 -2.55 0.56 -37.55
CA PRO A 118 -1.24 0.55 -38.18
C PRO A 118 -0.18 1.20 -37.26
N ALA A 119 1.03 0.61 -37.30
CA ALA A 119 2.12 0.90 -36.39
C ALA A 119 2.73 2.32 -36.47
N GLY A 120 2.24 3.16 -37.34
CA GLY A 120 2.84 4.47 -37.59
C GLY A 120 2.56 5.58 -36.61
N ARG A 121 1.58 5.42 -35.77
CA ARG A 121 1.08 6.53 -34.91
C ARG A 121 2.02 6.91 -33.77
N VAL A 122 2.67 5.94 -33.19
CA VAL A 122 3.50 6.16 -31.98
C VAL A 122 4.80 6.89 -32.32
N SER A 123 5.38 6.58 -33.48
CA SER A 123 6.62 7.21 -33.95
C SER A 123 6.47 8.71 -34.23
N THR A 124 5.34 9.12 -34.74
CA THR A 124 5.05 10.51 -35.12
C THR A 124 5.06 11.43 -33.91
N VAL A 125 4.46 11.02 -32.82
CA VAL A 125 4.36 11.83 -31.60
C VAL A 125 5.72 12.10 -30.97
N ILE A 126 6.57 11.13 -30.93
CA ILE A 126 7.91 11.22 -30.36
C ILE A 126 8.81 12.14 -31.20
N THR A 127 8.71 12.03 -32.53
CA THR A 127 9.48 12.84 -33.45
C THR A 127 9.12 14.31 -33.35
N ASP A 128 7.86 14.62 -33.26
CA ASP A 128 7.39 16.00 -33.17
C ASP A 128 7.86 16.70 -31.89
N GLY A 129 7.84 16.01 -30.80
CA GLY A 129 8.32 16.55 -29.52
C GLY A 129 9.81 16.88 -29.54
N ARG A 130 10.62 16.08 -30.18
CA ARG A 130 12.06 16.34 -30.32
C ARG A 130 12.34 17.47 -31.30
N ALA A 131 11.64 17.48 -32.39
CA ALA A 131 11.79 18.54 -33.38
C ALA A 131 11.46 19.90 -32.78
N SER A 132 10.45 20.01 -31.98
CA SER A 132 10.08 21.24 -31.28
C SER A 132 11.16 21.73 -30.35
N ALA A 133 11.81 20.85 -29.60
CA ALA A 133 12.86 21.20 -28.67
C ALA A 133 14.11 21.75 -29.38
N VAL A 134 14.49 21.14 -30.47
CA VAL A 134 15.66 21.57 -31.26
C VAL A 134 15.41 22.92 -31.89
N THR A 135 14.23 23.16 -32.42
CA THR A 135 13.88 24.42 -33.06
C THR A 135 13.92 25.60 -32.07
N THR A 136 13.50 25.36 -30.87
CA THR A 136 13.51 26.40 -29.83
C THR A 136 14.92 26.83 -29.46
N HIS A 137 15.85 25.90 -29.46
CA HIS A 137 17.23 26.21 -29.13
C HIS A 137 17.93 27.07 -30.17
N ASP A 138 17.68 26.82 -31.44
CA ASP A 138 18.30 27.55 -32.54
C ASP A 138 17.88 29.02 -32.57
N ARG A 139 16.66 29.33 -32.19
CA ARG A 139 16.18 30.71 -32.16
C ARG A 139 16.87 31.56 -31.10
N THR A 140 17.27 30.97 -30.02
CA THR A 140 17.92 31.69 -28.94
C THR A 140 19.34 32.12 -29.33
N SER A 141 19.99 31.33 -30.14
CA SER A 141 21.32 31.62 -30.64
C SER A 141 21.34 32.79 -31.64
N ALA A 142 20.28 32.92 -32.42
CA ALA A 142 20.21 33.94 -33.43
C ALA A 142 19.95 35.37 -32.87
N ALA A 143 19.40 35.46 -31.67
CA ALA A 143 19.05 36.73 -31.06
C ALA A 143 20.23 37.40 -30.36
N ALA A 144 21.33 36.69 -30.16
CA ALA A 144 22.51 37.20 -29.45
C ALA A 144 23.60 37.79 -30.36
N GLY A 145 23.36 37.82 -31.66
CA GLY A 145 24.30 38.37 -32.63
C GLY A 145 24.13 39.84 -32.94
#